data_e385194fcd2d29671470a57e4bdaea3a
#
_entry.id   e385194fcd2d29671470a57e4bdaea3a
#
_cell.length_a   1.000
_cell.length_b   1.000
_cell.length_c   1.000
_cell.angle_alpha   90.00
_cell.angle_beta   90.00
_cell.angle_gamma   90.00
#
_symmetry.space_group_name_H-M   'P 1'
#
loop_
_entity.id
_entity.type
_entity.pdbx_description
1 polymer ?
#
loop_
_entity_poly.entity_id
_entity_poly.type
_entity_poly.pdbx_seq_one_letter_code
_entity_poly.pdbx_strand_id
1 'polypeptide(L)'
;MRRILLAVFAVLLAASVAAPLKAQGAPPQVSADQPYTVEYYYKCQWGHQAEFLQLFLKNHYPLLEKIQATGRILSVKIESPAYHTSEELRWDYRVTIRYKNSTLATTANPDEEGFIKELWPDQETYKKEEQRRFEILLGHIDLPVTDITPEK
;
A
#
# COMPACT_ATOMS: atom_id res chain seq x y z
N MET A 1 69.43 43.98 27.35
CA MET A 1 68.58 43.19 28.28
C MET A 1 67.20 43.03 27.63
N ARG A 2 66.93 41.86 27.01
CA ARG A 2 65.66 41.55 26.34
C ARG A 2 64.84 40.66 27.30
N ARG A 3 63.68 41.14 27.73
CA ARG A 3 62.74 40.38 28.54
C ARG A 3 61.82 39.59 27.60
N ILE A 4 61.87 38.27 27.68
CA ILE A 4 61.02 37.36 26.98
C ILE A 4 59.76 37.13 27.84
N LEU A 5 58.60 37.57 27.38
CA LEU A 5 57.32 37.25 27.99
C LEU A 5 56.85 35.87 27.44
N LEU A 6 56.75 34.88 28.28
CA LEU A 6 56.11 33.61 28.02
C LEU A 6 54.60 33.78 28.24
N ALA A 7 53.82 33.72 27.15
CA ALA A 7 52.33 33.61 27.19
C ALA A 7 51.93 32.13 27.32
N VAL A 8 51.37 31.79 28.46
CA VAL A 8 50.79 30.47 28.71
C VAL A 8 49.38 30.46 28.11
N PHE A 9 49.19 29.68 27.04
CA PHE A 9 47.86 29.42 26.45
C PHE A 9 47.21 28.26 27.21
N ALA A 10 46.16 28.56 27.98
CA ALA A 10 45.32 27.54 28.60
C ALA A 10 44.29 27.07 27.59
N VAL A 11 44.42 25.82 27.09
CA VAL A 11 43.43 25.17 26.23
C VAL A 11 42.32 24.60 27.11
N LEU A 12 41.14 25.23 27.08
CA LEU A 12 39.93 24.70 27.69
C LEU A 12 39.36 23.58 26.79
N LEU A 13 39.53 22.34 27.22
CA LEU A 13 38.88 21.17 26.59
C LEU A 13 37.40 21.15 27.02
N ALA A 14 36.49 21.61 26.15
CA ALA A 14 35.05 21.45 26.34
C ALA A 14 34.67 20.00 26.07
N ALA A 15 34.41 19.22 27.11
CA ALA A 15 33.83 17.87 26.98
C ALA A 15 32.36 17.98 26.55
N SER A 16 32.10 17.76 25.28
CA SER A 16 30.72 17.62 24.75
C SER A 16 30.12 16.31 25.25
N VAL A 17 29.21 16.38 26.20
CA VAL A 17 28.40 15.26 26.63
C VAL A 17 27.35 15.02 25.54
N ALA A 18 27.62 14.07 24.65
CA ALA A 18 26.63 13.60 23.69
C ALA A 18 25.50 12.86 24.45
N ALA A 19 24.32 13.46 24.51
CA ALA A 19 23.13 12.77 25.01
C ALA A 19 22.83 11.56 24.09
N PRO A 20 22.51 10.38 24.65
CA PRO A 20 22.16 9.24 23.83
C PRO A 20 20.89 9.58 23.01
N LEU A 21 21.01 9.58 21.69
CA LEU A 21 19.84 9.56 20.80
C LEU A 21 19.04 8.31 21.17
N LYS A 22 17.83 8.49 21.69
CA LYS A 22 16.86 7.40 21.79
C LYS A 22 16.66 6.85 20.38
N ALA A 23 17.08 5.61 20.15
CA ALA A 23 16.80 4.91 18.91
C ALA A 23 15.28 4.99 18.68
N GLN A 24 14.87 5.55 17.55
CA GLN A 24 13.50 5.45 17.11
C GLN A 24 13.17 3.97 17.08
N GLY A 25 12.10 3.57 17.79
CA GLY A 25 11.69 2.18 17.86
C GLY A 25 11.61 1.59 16.45
N ALA A 26 12.05 0.35 16.29
CA ALA A 26 11.90 -0.37 15.02
C ALA A 26 10.43 -0.28 14.57
N PRO A 27 10.18 -0.14 13.26
CA PRO A 27 8.82 -0.14 12.76
C PRO A 27 8.10 -1.40 13.28
N PRO A 28 6.80 -1.31 13.62
CA PRO A 28 6.06 -2.43 14.15
C PRO A 28 6.20 -3.63 13.20
N GLN A 29 6.77 -4.73 13.70
CA GLN A 29 6.84 -5.97 12.94
C GLN A 29 5.43 -6.56 12.90
N VAL A 30 4.83 -6.60 11.70
CA VAL A 30 3.56 -7.27 11.49
C VAL A 30 3.80 -8.78 11.67
N SER A 31 3.20 -9.36 12.72
CA SER A 31 3.25 -10.81 12.93
C SER A 31 2.63 -11.52 11.72
N ALA A 32 3.27 -12.61 11.26
CA ALA A 32 2.79 -13.40 10.12
C ALA A 32 1.37 -13.93 10.29
N ASP A 33 0.88 -14.00 11.52
CA ASP A 33 -0.45 -14.53 11.88
C ASP A 33 -1.52 -13.43 12.08
N GLN A 34 -1.13 -12.14 11.95
CA GLN A 34 -2.08 -11.04 12.10
C GLN A 34 -2.71 -10.65 10.74
N PRO A 35 -3.95 -10.17 10.76
CA PRO A 35 -4.56 -9.61 9.56
C PRO A 35 -3.67 -8.56 8.90
N TYR A 36 -3.62 -8.60 7.57
CA TYR A 36 -2.78 -7.73 6.77
C TYR A 36 -3.63 -6.95 5.78
N THR A 37 -3.53 -5.64 5.82
CA THR A 37 -4.36 -4.75 5.00
C THR A 37 -3.52 -4.12 3.89
N VAL A 38 -4.05 -4.15 2.67
CA VAL A 38 -3.49 -3.44 1.52
C VAL A 38 -4.56 -2.52 0.95
N GLU A 39 -4.18 -1.28 0.70
CA GLU A 39 -4.99 -0.30 -0.01
C GLU A 39 -4.49 -0.17 -1.44
N TYR A 40 -5.39 -0.39 -2.40
CA TYR A 40 -5.13 -0.30 -3.83
C TYR A 40 -5.75 0.98 -4.35
N TYR A 41 -4.95 1.92 -4.83
CA TYR A 41 -5.41 3.20 -5.35
C TYR A 41 -5.35 3.18 -6.87
N TYR A 42 -6.42 3.61 -7.51
CA TYR A 42 -6.55 3.67 -8.96
C TYR A 42 -6.80 5.11 -9.40
N LYS A 43 -5.96 5.61 -10.30
CA LYS A 43 -6.12 6.88 -10.97
C LYS A 43 -6.43 6.62 -12.44
N CYS A 44 -7.64 6.97 -12.88
CA CYS A 44 -8.10 6.74 -14.23
C CYS A 44 -7.79 7.94 -15.16
N GLN A 45 -7.73 7.70 -16.45
CA GLN A 45 -7.79 8.76 -17.46
C GLN A 45 -9.13 9.50 -17.33
N TRP A 46 -9.11 10.83 -17.55
CA TRP A 46 -10.33 11.61 -17.50
C TRP A 46 -11.38 11.11 -18.48
N GLY A 47 -12.62 10.97 -17.99
CA GLY A 47 -13.75 10.43 -18.76
C GLY A 47 -13.87 8.90 -18.74
N HIS A 48 -12.89 8.17 -18.18
CA HIS A 48 -12.89 6.70 -18.14
C HIS A 48 -13.16 6.10 -16.74
N GLN A 49 -13.49 6.93 -15.74
CA GLN A 49 -13.74 6.46 -14.39
C GLN A 49 -14.88 5.44 -14.32
N ALA A 50 -16.01 5.76 -14.96
CA ALA A 50 -17.15 4.85 -14.98
C ALA A 50 -16.87 3.53 -15.73
N GLU A 51 -16.13 3.60 -16.85
CA GLU A 51 -15.69 2.43 -17.61
C GLU A 51 -14.79 1.53 -16.73
N PHE A 52 -13.81 2.13 -16.05
CA PHE A 52 -12.95 1.40 -15.13
C PHE A 52 -13.74 0.65 -14.05
N LEU A 53 -14.68 1.35 -13.38
CA LEU A 53 -15.49 0.74 -12.32
C LEU A 53 -16.35 -0.41 -12.87
N GLN A 54 -16.96 -0.24 -14.05
CA GLN A 54 -17.75 -1.31 -14.69
C GLN A 54 -16.90 -2.55 -14.97
N LEU A 55 -15.70 -2.37 -15.55
CA LEU A 55 -14.77 -3.47 -15.83
C LEU A 55 -14.27 -4.12 -14.54
N PHE A 56 -13.95 -3.32 -13.52
CA PHE A 56 -13.53 -3.83 -12.22
C PHE A 56 -14.63 -4.69 -11.57
N LEU A 57 -15.86 -4.20 -11.52
CA LEU A 57 -17.00 -4.92 -10.93
C LEU A 57 -17.39 -6.15 -11.74
N LYS A 58 -17.17 -6.14 -13.05
CA LYS A 58 -17.47 -7.27 -13.92
C LYS A 58 -16.40 -8.37 -13.86
N ASN A 59 -15.12 -7.98 -13.91
CA ASN A 59 -14.03 -8.91 -14.20
C ASN A 59 -13.05 -9.13 -13.04
N HIS A 60 -13.06 -8.26 -12.02
CA HIS A 60 -12.12 -8.40 -10.91
C HIS A 60 -12.81 -8.65 -9.57
N TYR A 61 -13.88 -7.92 -9.29
CA TYR A 61 -14.58 -8.05 -8.02
C TYR A 61 -15.14 -9.46 -7.76
N PRO A 62 -15.74 -10.20 -8.75
CA PRO A 62 -16.20 -11.57 -8.52
C PRO A 62 -15.08 -12.54 -8.17
N LEU A 63 -13.85 -12.31 -8.69
CA LEU A 63 -12.68 -13.08 -8.30
C LEU A 63 -12.32 -12.84 -6.83
N LEU A 64 -12.36 -11.58 -6.39
CA LEU A 64 -12.12 -11.25 -4.98
C LEU A 64 -13.17 -11.91 -4.07
N GLU A 65 -14.43 -11.97 -4.46
CA GLU A 65 -15.48 -12.67 -3.72
C GLU A 65 -15.22 -14.18 -3.62
N LYS A 66 -14.79 -14.82 -4.71
CA LYS A 66 -14.36 -16.23 -4.70
C LYS A 66 -13.18 -16.46 -3.73
N ILE A 67 -12.17 -15.61 -3.78
CA ILE A 67 -11.01 -15.68 -2.89
C ILE A 67 -11.43 -15.41 -1.43
N GLN A 68 -12.37 -14.51 -1.20
CA GLN A 68 -12.91 -14.25 0.13
C GLN A 68 -13.66 -15.49 0.68
N ALA A 69 -14.39 -16.20 -0.15
CA ALA A 69 -15.10 -17.43 0.23
C ALA A 69 -14.13 -18.54 0.71
N THR A 70 -12.87 -18.54 0.27
CA THR A 70 -11.84 -19.46 0.77
C THR A 70 -11.29 -19.07 2.15
N GLY A 71 -11.62 -17.88 2.66
CA GLY A 71 -11.07 -17.32 3.90
C GLY A 71 -9.67 -16.71 3.77
N ARG A 72 -9.11 -16.63 2.56
CA ARG A 72 -7.84 -15.95 2.28
C ARG A 72 -7.98 -14.43 2.47
N ILE A 73 -9.10 -13.86 2.03
CA ILE A 73 -9.51 -12.48 2.23
C ILE A 73 -10.58 -12.43 3.31
N LEU A 74 -10.46 -11.51 4.26
CA LEU A 74 -11.44 -11.28 5.32
C LEU A 74 -12.49 -10.25 4.91
N SER A 75 -12.09 -9.22 4.19
CA SER A 75 -13.01 -8.19 3.67
C SER A 75 -12.42 -7.48 2.46
N VAL A 76 -13.33 -7.02 1.60
CA VAL A 76 -13.05 -6.11 0.47
C VAL A 76 -13.96 -4.90 0.62
N LYS A 77 -13.41 -3.71 0.49
CA LYS A 77 -14.13 -2.44 0.50
C LYS A 77 -13.73 -1.63 -0.71
N ILE A 78 -14.69 -1.07 -1.43
CA ILE A 78 -14.48 -0.20 -2.59
C ILE A 78 -15.00 1.18 -2.23
N GLU A 79 -14.22 2.21 -2.49
CA GLU A 79 -14.55 3.60 -2.18
C GLU A 79 -14.16 4.51 -3.34
N SER A 80 -14.90 5.60 -3.48
CA SER A 80 -14.51 6.74 -4.30
C SER A 80 -14.52 8.00 -3.43
N PRO A 81 -13.69 9.02 -3.72
CA PRO A 81 -13.70 10.26 -2.94
C PRO A 81 -15.02 11.01 -3.14
N ALA A 82 -15.57 11.56 -2.05
CA ALA A 82 -16.77 12.39 -2.13
C ALA A 82 -16.49 13.76 -2.80
N TYR A 83 -15.24 14.21 -2.74
CA TYR A 83 -14.77 15.47 -3.35
C TYR A 83 -13.48 15.20 -4.11
N HIS A 84 -13.24 16.01 -5.16
CA HIS A 84 -11.98 15.95 -5.91
C HIS A 84 -10.85 16.68 -5.16
N THR A 85 -9.61 16.22 -5.40
CA THR A 85 -8.38 16.84 -4.92
C THR A 85 -7.61 17.46 -6.08
N SER A 86 -6.39 17.96 -5.82
CA SER A 86 -5.46 18.35 -6.89
C SER A 86 -5.12 17.15 -7.79
N GLU A 87 -4.74 17.41 -9.04
CA GLU A 87 -4.43 16.35 -10.00
C GLU A 87 -3.28 15.45 -9.52
N GLU A 88 -2.31 15.99 -8.80
CA GLU A 88 -1.15 15.25 -8.30
C GLU A 88 -1.55 14.21 -7.23
N LEU A 89 -2.55 14.55 -6.40
CA LEU A 89 -3.03 13.72 -5.30
C LEU A 89 -4.30 12.95 -5.64
N ARG A 90 -4.81 13.10 -6.88
CA ARG A 90 -6.07 12.48 -7.31
C ARG A 90 -5.95 10.97 -7.38
N TRP A 91 -6.92 10.32 -6.78
CA TRP A 91 -7.29 8.94 -7.04
C TRP A 91 -8.81 8.89 -7.27
N ASP A 92 -9.27 7.95 -8.08
CA ASP A 92 -10.68 7.83 -8.44
C ASP A 92 -11.37 6.71 -7.68
N TYR A 93 -10.63 5.62 -7.42
CA TYR A 93 -11.11 4.49 -6.61
C TYR A 93 -10.02 4.01 -5.67
N ARG A 94 -10.46 3.58 -4.48
CA ARG A 94 -9.64 2.84 -3.53
C ARG A 94 -10.32 1.51 -3.24
N VAL A 95 -9.56 0.44 -3.32
CA VAL A 95 -9.99 -0.89 -2.87
C VAL A 95 -9.14 -1.27 -1.67
N THR A 96 -9.79 -1.45 -0.53
CA THR A 96 -9.12 -1.91 0.68
C THR A 96 -9.39 -3.40 0.84
N ILE A 97 -8.33 -4.21 0.81
CA ILE A 97 -8.41 -5.67 1.01
C ILE A 97 -7.74 -6.01 2.33
N ARG A 98 -8.48 -6.66 3.21
CA ARG A 98 -7.95 -7.20 4.45
C ARG A 98 -7.74 -8.70 4.29
N TYR A 99 -6.50 -9.12 4.21
CA TYR A 99 -6.10 -10.51 4.14
C TYR A 99 -6.03 -11.16 5.52
N LYS A 100 -6.17 -12.47 5.58
CA LYS A 100 -6.04 -13.23 6.84
C LYS A 100 -4.66 -13.03 7.48
N ASN A 101 -3.60 -12.92 6.67
CA ASN A 101 -2.25 -12.62 7.12
C ASN A 101 -1.38 -12.12 5.94
N SER A 102 -0.15 -11.66 6.26
CA SER A 102 0.79 -11.13 5.27
C SER A 102 1.24 -12.20 4.25
N THR A 103 1.43 -13.44 4.64
CA THR A 103 1.82 -14.54 3.74
C THR A 103 0.78 -14.73 2.65
N LEU A 104 -0.50 -14.77 3.02
CA LEU A 104 -1.58 -14.92 2.05
C LEU A 104 -1.76 -13.67 1.16
N ALA A 105 -1.39 -12.49 1.62
CA ALA A 105 -1.41 -11.29 0.81
C ALA A 105 -0.31 -11.26 -0.26
N THR A 106 0.87 -11.81 0.05
CA THR A 106 2.08 -11.67 -0.79
C THR A 106 2.43 -12.90 -1.61
N THR A 107 1.71 -14.02 -1.41
CA THR A 107 1.92 -15.25 -2.20
C THR A 107 0.80 -15.43 -3.22
N ALA A 108 1.15 -16.00 -4.37
CA ALA A 108 0.16 -16.36 -5.38
C ALA A 108 -0.94 -17.25 -4.80
N ASN A 109 -2.17 -17.05 -5.25
CA ASN A 109 -3.28 -17.92 -4.90
C ASN A 109 -3.30 -19.11 -5.88
N PRO A 110 -3.10 -20.36 -5.43
CA PRO A 110 -3.04 -21.51 -6.33
C PRO A 110 -4.37 -21.79 -7.06
N ASP A 111 -5.49 -21.34 -6.49
CA ASP A 111 -6.83 -21.60 -7.05
C ASP A 111 -7.28 -20.51 -8.03
N GLU A 112 -6.54 -19.41 -8.16
CA GLU A 112 -6.95 -18.21 -8.90
C GLU A 112 -7.25 -18.50 -10.37
N GLU A 113 -6.36 -19.24 -11.05
CA GLU A 113 -6.56 -19.59 -12.46
C GLU A 113 -7.81 -20.44 -12.66
N GLY A 114 -8.12 -21.33 -11.70
CA GLY A 114 -9.36 -22.14 -11.71
C GLY A 114 -10.59 -21.27 -11.56
N PHE A 115 -10.57 -20.31 -10.63
CA PHE A 115 -11.66 -19.35 -10.43
C PHE A 115 -11.89 -18.47 -11.66
N ILE A 116 -10.82 -18.01 -12.29
CA ILE A 116 -10.91 -17.19 -13.52
C ILE A 116 -11.58 -17.98 -14.64
N LYS A 117 -11.22 -19.23 -14.86
CA LYS A 117 -11.82 -20.08 -15.89
C LYS A 117 -13.30 -20.39 -15.61
N GLU A 118 -13.65 -20.57 -14.33
CA GLU A 118 -15.03 -20.81 -13.91
C GLU A 118 -15.90 -19.57 -14.09
N LEU A 119 -15.43 -18.40 -13.66
CA LEU A 119 -16.17 -17.15 -13.69
C LEU A 119 -16.33 -16.62 -15.12
N TRP A 120 -15.32 -16.76 -15.94
CA TRP A 120 -15.33 -16.26 -17.32
C TRP A 120 -14.92 -17.36 -18.32
N PRO A 121 -15.85 -18.21 -18.76
CA PRO A 121 -15.56 -19.26 -19.75
C PRO A 121 -15.02 -18.70 -21.07
N ASP A 122 -15.48 -17.50 -21.50
CA ASP A 122 -14.89 -16.77 -22.63
C ASP A 122 -13.63 -16.02 -22.19
N GLN A 123 -12.53 -16.75 -22.21
CA GLN A 123 -11.22 -16.25 -21.79
C GLN A 123 -10.67 -15.17 -22.73
N GLU A 124 -11.11 -15.13 -23.98
CA GLU A 124 -10.65 -14.12 -24.94
C GLU A 124 -11.26 -12.75 -24.59
N THR A 125 -12.56 -12.70 -24.39
CA THR A 125 -13.25 -11.49 -23.96
C THR A 125 -12.74 -11.03 -22.59
N TYR A 126 -12.61 -11.94 -21.62
CA TYR A 126 -12.07 -11.61 -20.30
C TYR A 126 -10.69 -10.93 -20.37
N LYS A 127 -9.75 -11.49 -21.12
CA LYS A 127 -8.39 -10.92 -21.25
C LYS A 127 -8.40 -9.55 -21.92
N LYS A 128 -9.23 -9.35 -22.95
CA LYS A 128 -9.38 -8.04 -23.62
C LYS A 128 -9.92 -6.98 -22.66
N GLU A 129 -10.90 -7.32 -21.87
CA GLU A 129 -11.51 -6.41 -20.91
C GLU A 129 -10.57 -6.10 -19.74
N GLU A 130 -9.82 -7.08 -19.22
CA GLU A 130 -8.79 -6.85 -18.21
C GLU A 130 -7.66 -5.97 -18.75
N GLN A 131 -7.19 -6.23 -19.97
CA GLN A 131 -6.22 -5.35 -20.61
C GLN A 131 -6.77 -3.92 -20.74
N ARG A 132 -8.01 -3.76 -21.21
CA ARG A 132 -8.67 -2.46 -21.33
C ARG A 132 -8.74 -1.73 -19.98
N ARG A 133 -9.07 -2.45 -18.90
CA ARG A 133 -9.11 -1.89 -17.54
C ARG A 133 -7.78 -1.28 -17.12
N PHE A 134 -6.65 -1.89 -17.49
CA PHE A 134 -5.32 -1.33 -17.21
C PHE A 134 -4.93 -0.19 -18.17
N GLU A 135 -5.32 -0.25 -19.44
CA GLU A 135 -5.01 0.80 -20.45
C GLU A 135 -5.58 2.16 -20.08
N ILE A 136 -6.73 2.19 -19.39
CA ILE A 136 -7.38 3.43 -18.97
C ILE A 136 -6.89 3.98 -17.62
N LEU A 137 -5.88 3.35 -17.01
CA LEU A 137 -5.24 3.85 -15.80
C LEU A 137 -4.09 4.80 -16.12
N LEU A 138 -3.98 5.86 -15.33
CA LEU A 138 -2.81 6.74 -15.23
C LEU A 138 -1.88 6.33 -14.10
N GLY A 139 -2.41 5.65 -13.09
CA GLY A 139 -1.64 5.18 -11.96
C GLY A 139 -2.38 4.10 -11.17
N HIS A 140 -1.60 3.18 -10.61
CA HIS A 140 -2.04 2.14 -9.71
C HIS A 140 -0.99 2.00 -8.60
N ILE A 141 -1.43 2.06 -7.35
CA ILE A 141 -0.55 2.01 -6.17
C ILE A 141 -1.10 0.95 -5.22
N ASP A 142 -0.24 0.02 -4.83
CA ASP A 142 -0.51 -1.01 -3.82
C ASP A 142 0.20 -0.61 -2.54
N LEU A 143 -0.54 -0.20 -1.53
CA LEU A 143 -0.02 0.36 -0.29
C LEU A 143 -0.39 -0.51 0.91
N PRO A 144 0.54 -1.29 1.45
CA PRO A 144 0.34 -1.96 2.74
C PRO A 144 0.18 -0.93 3.85
N VAL A 145 -0.81 -1.14 4.71
CA VAL A 145 -1.08 -0.27 5.86
C VAL A 145 -1.13 -1.08 7.15
N THR A 146 -0.72 -0.46 8.24
CA THR A 146 -0.73 -1.05 9.58
C THR A 146 -1.48 -0.14 10.54
N ASP A 147 -2.36 -0.72 11.34
CA ASP A 147 -3.06 -0.01 12.40
C ASP A 147 -2.07 0.40 13.50
N ILE A 148 -2.10 1.66 13.89
CA ILE A 148 -1.34 2.18 15.03
C ILE A 148 -2.32 2.36 16.19
N THR A 149 -2.15 1.56 17.26
CA THR A 149 -2.89 1.74 18.50
C THR A 149 -2.06 2.63 19.42
N PRO A 150 -2.51 3.87 19.75
CA PRO A 150 -1.81 4.71 20.70
C PRO A 150 -1.77 4.04 22.08
N GLU A 151 -0.58 3.99 22.68
CA GLU A 151 -0.46 3.60 24.09
C GLU A 151 -1.17 4.65 24.96
N LYS A 152 -1.95 4.16 25.96
CA LYS A 152 -2.69 5.03 26.90
C LYS A 152 -1.80 5.43 28.06
#